data_41df67342a534accd95a930e2c78840e
#
_entry.id   41df67342a534accd95a930e2c78840e
#
_cell.length_a   1.000
_cell.length_b   1.000
_cell.length_c   1.000
_cell.angle_alpha   90.00
_cell.angle_beta   90.00
_cell.angle_gamma   90.00
#
_symmetry.space_group_name_H-M   'P 1'
#
loop_
_entity.id
_entity.type
_entity.pdbx_description
1 polymer ?
#
loop_
_entity_poly.entity_id
_entity_poly.type
_entity_poly.pdbx_seq_one_letter_code
_entity_poly.pdbx_strand_id
1 'polypeptide(L)'
;MSHDLFYIFIVSNVLSALALYLCAKRLLKFRRRQKRSFTFKSYPIQKCQLEDVHPCFAQDHLGPNPNSAVYFIGGEGVEASLSDRETWVVAALAKFSKRIFEFGTCSGKTSHIMGMNLPKEGRVYTLTIHPSQLEELS
;
A
#
# COMPACT_ATOMS: atom_id res chain seq x y z
N MET A 1 8.89 54.70 8.69
CA MET A 1 8.31 53.39 8.46
C MET A 1 7.46 53.07 9.70
N SER A 2 6.12 52.91 9.54
CA SER A 2 5.26 52.70 10.71
C SER A 2 5.61 51.38 11.38
N HIS A 3 5.51 51.30 12.70
CA HIS A 3 5.78 50.08 13.50
C HIS A 3 5.00 48.88 12.93
N ASP A 4 3.81 49.09 12.42
CA ASP A 4 2.94 48.05 11.87
C ASP A 4 3.53 47.40 10.61
N LEU A 5 4.16 48.16 9.72
CA LEU A 5 4.84 47.63 8.52
C LEU A 5 6.04 46.75 8.88
N PHE A 6 6.76 47.13 9.93
CA PHE A 6 7.89 46.32 10.43
C PHE A 6 7.45 44.98 11.02
N TYR A 7 6.37 44.98 11.80
CA TYR A 7 5.78 43.73 12.34
C TYR A 7 5.26 42.79 11.23
N ILE A 8 4.55 43.35 10.24
CA ILE A 8 4.06 42.57 9.09
C ILE A 8 5.22 41.92 8.35
N PHE A 9 6.31 42.66 8.14
CA PHE A 9 7.51 42.12 7.47
C PHE A 9 8.15 40.99 8.26
N ILE A 10 8.29 41.11 9.58
CA ILE A 10 8.85 40.05 10.43
C ILE A 10 7.96 38.78 10.40
N VAL A 11 6.65 38.95 10.60
CA VAL A 11 5.70 37.82 10.61
C VAL A 11 5.71 37.09 9.27
N SER A 12 5.72 37.82 8.14
CA SER A 12 5.79 37.20 6.82
C SER A 12 7.07 36.38 6.59
N ASN A 13 8.21 36.90 7.04
CA ASN A 13 9.48 36.14 6.92
C ASN A 13 9.50 34.90 7.80
N VAL A 14 8.95 34.95 9.01
CA VAL A 14 8.87 33.80 9.92
C VAL A 14 7.96 32.71 9.31
N LEU A 15 6.79 33.11 8.78
CA LEU A 15 5.87 32.16 8.11
C LEU A 15 6.50 31.52 6.88
N SER A 16 7.23 32.30 6.07
CA SER A 16 7.93 31.79 4.89
C SER A 16 9.04 30.79 5.28
N ALA A 17 9.82 31.11 6.31
CA ALA A 17 10.85 30.21 6.83
C ALA A 17 10.26 28.89 7.36
N LEU A 18 9.14 28.98 8.07
CA LEU A 18 8.42 27.80 8.58
C LEU A 18 7.90 26.92 7.41
N ALA A 19 7.29 27.53 6.40
CA ALA A 19 6.81 26.83 5.21
C ALA A 19 7.94 26.11 4.48
N LEU A 20 9.08 26.79 4.27
CA LEU A 20 10.28 26.19 3.67
C LEU A 20 10.81 25.01 4.49
N TYR A 21 10.87 25.14 5.80
CA TYR A 21 11.29 24.07 6.71
C TYR A 21 10.38 22.82 6.58
N LEU A 22 9.05 23.02 6.58
CA LEU A 22 8.09 21.93 6.44
C LEU A 22 8.19 21.23 5.06
N CYS A 23 8.38 22.01 3.99
CA CYS A 23 8.61 21.48 2.66
C CYS A 23 9.92 20.66 2.58
N ALA A 24 11.01 21.20 3.13
CA ALA A 24 12.29 20.49 3.18
C ALA A 24 12.19 19.18 3.96
N LYS A 25 11.51 19.19 5.11
CA LYS A 25 11.28 17.98 5.92
C LYS A 25 10.47 16.92 5.16
N ARG A 26 9.43 17.31 4.41
CA ARG A 26 8.65 16.40 3.54
C ARG A 26 9.51 15.83 2.41
N LEU A 27 10.30 16.67 1.74
CA LEU A 27 11.20 16.24 0.66
C LEU A 27 12.27 15.25 1.16
N LEU A 28 12.85 15.50 2.34
CA LEU A 28 13.81 14.60 2.95
C LEU A 28 13.17 13.24 3.32
N LYS A 29 11.93 13.26 3.86
CA LYS A 29 11.18 12.03 4.16
C LYS A 29 10.87 11.26 2.87
N PHE A 30 10.49 11.95 1.79
CA PHE A 30 10.25 11.35 0.47
C PHE A 30 11.52 10.74 -0.13
N ARG A 31 12.65 11.46 -0.11
CA ARG A 31 13.95 10.94 -0.58
C ARG A 31 14.43 9.73 0.22
N ARG A 32 14.20 9.71 1.54
CA ARG A 32 14.53 8.55 2.39
C ARG A 32 13.67 7.34 2.03
N ARG A 33 12.38 7.53 1.73
CA ARG A 33 11.49 6.46 1.26
C ARG A 33 11.94 5.93 -0.11
N GLN A 34 12.29 6.80 -1.05
CA GLN A 34 12.84 6.38 -2.35
C GLN A 34 14.17 5.62 -2.21
N LYS A 35 15.08 6.04 -1.35
CA LYS A 35 16.33 5.29 -1.11
C LYS A 35 16.06 3.90 -0.55
N ARG A 36 15.07 3.73 0.33
CA ARG A 36 14.70 2.39 0.84
C ARG A 36 14.12 1.50 -0.27
N SER A 37 13.34 2.03 -1.20
CA SER A 37 12.87 1.25 -2.36
C SER A 37 13.98 0.87 -3.33
N PHE A 38 15.09 1.61 -3.35
CA PHE A 38 16.26 1.32 -4.18
C PHE A 38 17.07 0.12 -3.68
N THR A 39 17.02 -0.22 -2.40
CA THR A 39 17.76 -1.36 -1.83
C THR A 39 17.23 -2.69 -2.37
N PHE A 40 15.95 -2.76 -2.75
CA PHE A 40 15.37 -3.93 -3.41
C PHE A 40 15.85 -4.14 -4.87
N LYS A 41 16.46 -3.15 -5.51
CA LYS A 41 17.00 -3.30 -6.87
C LYS A 41 18.26 -4.16 -6.96
N SER A 42 18.92 -4.45 -5.83
CA SER A 42 20.10 -5.31 -5.79
C SER A 42 19.81 -6.81 -5.72
N TYR A 43 18.57 -7.20 -5.47
CA TYR A 43 18.18 -8.59 -5.55
C TYR A 43 17.80 -8.93 -7.00
N PRO A 44 18.33 -10.02 -7.57
CA PRO A 44 17.93 -10.49 -8.89
C PRO A 44 16.50 -11.02 -8.81
N ILE A 45 15.53 -10.10 -8.85
CA ILE A 45 14.12 -10.49 -8.90
C ILE A 45 13.88 -11.04 -10.29
N GLN A 46 13.67 -12.35 -10.37
CA GLN A 46 13.28 -13.00 -11.59
C GLN A 46 11.88 -12.48 -11.99
N LYS A 47 11.81 -11.86 -13.18
CA LYS A 47 10.51 -11.45 -13.72
C LYS A 47 9.76 -12.72 -14.14
N CYS A 48 8.60 -12.97 -13.59
CA CYS A 48 7.68 -13.98 -14.06
C CYS A 48 6.42 -13.32 -14.65
N GLN A 49 5.79 -13.97 -15.60
CA GLN A 49 4.46 -13.57 -16.06
C GLN A 49 3.42 -14.06 -15.06
N LEU A 50 2.28 -13.38 -14.95
CA LEU A 50 1.25 -13.77 -13.99
C LEU A 50 0.64 -15.15 -14.33
N GLU A 51 0.56 -15.50 -15.61
CA GLU A 51 0.13 -16.81 -16.08
C GLU A 51 1.03 -17.96 -15.61
N ASP A 52 2.34 -17.69 -15.40
CA ASP A 52 3.29 -18.65 -14.82
C ASP A 52 3.01 -18.91 -13.33
N VAL A 53 2.40 -17.93 -12.66
CA VAL A 53 2.00 -18.06 -11.25
C VAL A 53 0.73 -18.91 -11.13
N HIS A 54 -0.29 -18.62 -11.96
CA HIS A 54 -1.54 -19.38 -11.98
C HIS A 54 -2.27 -19.19 -13.31
N PRO A 55 -2.84 -20.28 -13.90
CA PRO A 55 -3.54 -20.22 -15.18
C PRO A 55 -4.75 -19.28 -15.25
N CYS A 56 -5.32 -18.87 -14.09
CA CYS A 56 -6.42 -17.91 -14.07
C CYS A 56 -6.03 -16.53 -14.62
N PHE A 57 -4.75 -16.21 -14.72
CA PHE A 57 -4.24 -14.96 -15.26
C PHE A 57 -3.96 -15.00 -16.78
N ALA A 58 -4.12 -16.17 -17.41
CA ALA A 58 -3.96 -16.28 -18.84
C ALA A 58 -4.97 -15.37 -19.56
N GLN A 59 -4.54 -14.81 -20.69
CA GLN A 59 -5.34 -13.93 -21.53
C GLN A 59 -5.44 -14.55 -22.92
N ASP A 60 -6.56 -14.33 -23.58
CA ASP A 60 -6.76 -14.69 -24.99
C ASP A 60 -7.17 -13.44 -25.80
N HIS A 61 -7.57 -13.64 -27.05
CA HIS A 61 -8.00 -12.57 -27.95
C HIS A 61 -9.29 -11.85 -27.50
N LEU A 62 -10.05 -12.43 -26.57
CA LEU A 62 -11.26 -11.84 -25.98
C LEU A 62 -10.95 -11.07 -24.69
N GLY A 63 -9.74 -11.18 -24.15
CA GLY A 63 -9.31 -10.49 -22.93
C GLY A 63 -8.92 -11.42 -21.78
N PRO A 64 -8.97 -10.92 -20.54
CA PRO A 64 -8.61 -11.69 -19.36
C PRO A 64 -9.55 -12.88 -19.14
N ASN A 65 -9.00 -13.99 -18.67
CA ASN A 65 -9.78 -15.16 -18.31
C ASN A 65 -10.87 -14.80 -17.26
N PRO A 66 -12.15 -15.17 -17.47
CA PRO A 66 -13.23 -14.90 -16.52
C PRO A 66 -12.96 -15.41 -15.09
N ASN A 67 -12.13 -16.43 -14.93
CA ASN A 67 -11.70 -16.92 -13.63
C ASN A 67 -10.86 -15.93 -12.83
N SER A 68 -10.29 -14.91 -13.48
CA SER A 68 -9.58 -13.82 -12.80
C SER A 68 -10.51 -12.70 -12.28
N ALA A 69 -11.82 -12.75 -12.60
CA ALA A 69 -12.79 -11.83 -12.05
C ALA A 69 -12.94 -12.02 -10.54
N VAL A 70 -12.91 -10.92 -9.79
CA VAL A 70 -12.89 -10.92 -8.31
C VAL A 70 -13.84 -9.88 -7.74
N TYR A 71 -14.27 -10.10 -6.51
CA TYR A 71 -14.85 -9.04 -5.70
C TYR A 71 -13.73 -8.14 -5.21
N PHE A 72 -13.93 -6.84 -5.33
CA PHE A 72 -12.90 -5.86 -5.12
C PHE A 72 -13.42 -4.64 -4.38
N ILE A 73 -12.67 -4.20 -3.38
CA ILE A 73 -12.90 -2.92 -2.71
C ILE A 73 -11.75 -2.00 -3.13
N GLY A 74 -12.04 -1.13 -4.09
CA GLY A 74 -11.14 -0.07 -4.50
C GLY A 74 -11.10 1.04 -3.48
N GLY A 75 -10.12 1.89 -3.58
CA GLY A 75 -10.00 3.12 -2.80
C GLY A 75 -8.55 3.46 -2.51
N GLU A 76 -8.18 4.67 -2.89
CA GLU A 76 -6.94 5.27 -2.47
C GLU A 76 -7.07 5.74 -1.02
N GLY A 77 -5.99 5.71 -0.26
CA GLY A 77 -5.90 6.41 1.01
C GLY A 77 -5.67 5.56 2.26
N VAL A 78 -5.60 4.24 2.15
CA VAL A 78 -5.15 3.42 3.27
C VAL A 78 -3.63 3.29 3.20
N GLU A 79 -2.91 3.95 4.11
CA GLU A 79 -1.46 3.81 4.21
C GLU A 79 -1.08 2.34 4.37
N ALA A 80 -0.01 1.92 3.66
CA ALA A 80 0.50 0.54 3.65
C ALA A 80 -0.44 -0.53 3.07
N SER A 81 -1.49 -0.14 2.32
CA SER A 81 -2.30 -1.11 1.57
C SER A 81 -1.61 -1.53 0.26
N LEU A 82 -1.96 -2.71 -0.22
CA LEU A 82 -1.58 -3.16 -1.55
C LEU A 82 -2.14 -2.22 -2.63
N SER A 83 -1.40 -2.06 -3.73
CA SER A 83 -1.93 -1.41 -4.93
C SER A 83 -3.10 -2.20 -5.50
N ASP A 84 -3.93 -1.57 -6.33
CA ASP A 84 -5.09 -2.23 -6.93
C ASP A 84 -4.71 -3.48 -7.75
N ARG A 85 -3.56 -3.43 -8.44
CA ARG A 85 -3.05 -4.59 -9.19
C ARG A 85 -2.63 -5.73 -8.27
N GLU A 86 -1.90 -5.45 -7.21
CA GLU A 86 -1.50 -6.47 -6.21
C GLU A 86 -2.74 -7.05 -5.52
N THR A 87 -3.70 -6.19 -5.18
CA THR A 87 -4.97 -6.60 -4.58
C THR A 87 -5.76 -7.54 -5.50
N TRP A 88 -5.83 -7.23 -6.80
CA TRP A 88 -6.45 -8.10 -7.77
C TRP A 88 -5.78 -9.47 -7.86
N VAL A 89 -4.44 -9.52 -7.89
CA VAL A 89 -3.68 -10.78 -7.93
C VAL A 89 -3.98 -11.64 -6.70
N VAL A 90 -3.92 -11.03 -5.51
CA VAL A 90 -4.18 -11.74 -4.24
C VAL A 90 -5.63 -12.23 -4.17
N ALA A 91 -6.59 -11.41 -4.59
CA ALA A 91 -8.00 -11.76 -4.63
C ALA A 91 -8.30 -12.92 -5.61
N ALA A 92 -7.67 -12.90 -6.80
CA ALA A 92 -7.82 -13.97 -7.79
C ALA A 92 -7.26 -15.30 -7.28
N LEU A 93 -6.09 -15.29 -6.64
CA LEU A 93 -5.49 -16.47 -6.03
C LEU A 93 -6.31 -17.01 -4.86
N ALA A 94 -6.97 -16.12 -4.10
CA ALA A 94 -7.84 -16.53 -3.00
C ALA A 94 -8.96 -17.46 -3.45
N LYS A 95 -9.51 -17.29 -4.66
CA LYS A 95 -10.58 -18.15 -5.22
C LYS A 95 -10.19 -19.64 -5.30
N PHE A 96 -8.92 -19.92 -5.42
CA PHE A 96 -8.37 -21.28 -5.57
C PHE A 96 -7.74 -21.80 -4.28
N SER A 97 -7.80 -20.99 -3.19
CA SER A 97 -7.18 -21.31 -1.91
C SER A 97 -8.21 -21.79 -0.89
N LYS A 98 -7.91 -22.84 -0.14
CA LYS A 98 -8.73 -23.29 1.00
C LYS A 98 -8.31 -22.63 2.30
N ARG A 99 -7.03 -22.32 2.45
CA ARG A 99 -6.45 -21.69 3.63
C ARG A 99 -5.44 -20.64 3.21
N ILE A 100 -5.60 -19.44 3.71
CA ILE A 100 -4.69 -18.33 3.48
C ILE A 100 -4.17 -17.86 4.83
N PHE A 101 -2.89 -17.56 4.90
CA PHE A 101 -2.26 -16.99 6.07
C PHE A 101 -1.63 -15.65 5.70
N GLU A 102 -1.97 -14.60 6.45
CA GLU A 102 -1.48 -13.23 6.26
C GLU A 102 -0.67 -12.80 7.48
N PHE A 103 0.51 -12.25 7.24
CA PHE A 103 1.30 -11.57 8.24
C PHE A 103 1.09 -10.06 8.15
N GLY A 104 0.57 -9.45 9.23
CA GLY A 104 0.35 -8.02 9.29
C GLY A 104 -1.00 -7.57 8.74
N THR A 105 -2.04 -7.74 9.52
CA THR A 105 -3.42 -7.38 9.16
C THR A 105 -3.57 -5.91 8.81
N CYS A 106 -2.78 -5.02 9.44
CA CYS A 106 -2.89 -3.57 9.29
C CYS A 106 -4.36 -3.10 9.40
N SER A 107 -4.91 -2.51 8.33
CA SER A 107 -6.32 -2.09 8.26
C SER A 107 -7.32 -3.23 8.04
N GLY A 108 -6.84 -4.45 7.76
CA GLY A 108 -7.69 -5.60 7.42
C GLY A 108 -8.25 -5.58 5.99
N LYS A 109 -7.93 -4.58 5.17
CA LYS A 109 -8.44 -4.48 3.79
C LYS A 109 -8.09 -5.72 2.97
N THR A 110 -6.84 -6.15 3.00
CA THR A 110 -6.36 -7.32 2.24
C THR A 110 -7.03 -8.60 2.73
N SER A 111 -7.08 -8.83 4.05
CA SER A 111 -7.78 -9.98 4.64
C SER A 111 -9.25 -10.03 4.23
N HIS A 112 -9.92 -8.88 4.24
CA HIS A 112 -11.32 -8.78 3.87
C HIS A 112 -11.55 -9.13 2.39
N ILE A 113 -10.72 -8.58 1.49
CA ILE A 113 -10.79 -8.86 0.06
C ILE A 113 -10.50 -10.34 -0.21
N MET A 114 -9.50 -10.93 0.43
CA MET A 114 -9.25 -12.36 0.33
C MET A 114 -10.46 -13.17 0.79
N GLY A 115 -11.04 -12.82 1.93
CA GLY A 115 -12.23 -13.47 2.50
C GLY A 115 -13.44 -13.44 1.56
N MET A 116 -13.68 -12.31 0.89
CA MET A 116 -14.78 -12.16 -0.09
C MET A 116 -14.63 -13.07 -1.32
N ASN A 117 -13.41 -13.45 -1.66
CA ASN A 117 -13.11 -14.24 -2.85
C ASN A 117 -12.82 -15.73 -2.56
N LEU A 118 -12.76 -16.12 -1.29
CA LEU A 118 -12.57 -17.52 -0.90
C LEU A 118 -13.75 -18.40 -1.29
N PRO A 119 -13.51 -19.70 -1.56
CA PRO A 119 -14.57 -20.70 -1.57
C PRO A 119 -15.34 -20.72 -0.24
N LYS A 120 -16.58 -21.18 -0.25
CA LYS A 120 -17.49 -21.19 0.93
C LYS A 120 -16.87 -21.78 2.21
N GLU A 121 -15.98 -22.78 2.06
CA GLU A 121 -15.29 -23.42 3.18
C GLU A 121 -13.88 -22.87 3.42
N GLY A 122 -13.47 -21.87 2.65
CA GLY A 122 -12.15 -21.24 2.76
C GLY A 122 -12.02 -20.40 4.04
N ARG A 123 -10.79 -20.25 4.52
CA ARG A 123 -10.49 -19.43 5.71
C ARG A 123 -9.24 -18.60 5.50
N VAL A 124 -9.31 -17.34 5.97
CA VAL A 124 -8.14 -16.46 6.12
C VAL A 124 -7.75 -16.42 7.58
N TYR A 125 -6.50 -16.66 7.84
CA TYR A 125 -5.87 -16.49 9.15
C TYR A 125 -4.94 -15.29 9.04
N THR A 126 -5.06 -14.33 9.94
CA THR A 126 -4.20 -13.15 9.92
C THR A 126 -3.59 -12.89 11.29
N LEU A 127 -2.33 -12.50 11.30
CA LEU A 127 -1.62 -12.07 12.50
C LEU A 127 -1.46 -10.57 12.49
N THR A 128 -1.77 -9.95 13.62
CA THR A 128 -1.50 -8.52 13.85
C THR A 128 -0.71 -8.34 15.14
N ILE A 129 0.01 -7.24 15.21
CA ILE A 129 0.68 -6.83 16.44
C ILE A 129 -0.40 -6.25 17.37
N HIS A 130 -0.35 -6.61 18.65
CA HIS A 130 -1.27 -6.05 19.63
C HIS A 130 -1.12 -4.52 19.72
N PRO A 131 -2.23 -3.74 19.85
CA PRO A 131 -2.15 -2.27 19.87
C PRO A 131 -1.13 -1.69 20.88
N SER A 132 -0.99 -2.29 22.05
CA SER A 132 -0.01 -1.86 23.06
C SER A 132 1.46 -1.98 22.60
N GLN A 133 1.74 -2.88 21.64
CA GLN A 133 3.09 -3.06 21.09
C GLN A 133 3.37 -2.08 19.95
N LEU A 134 2.34 -1.50 19.34
CA LEU A 134 2.51 -0.48 18.30
C LEU A 134 2.94 0.87 18.90
N GLU A 135 2.52 1.18 20.12
CA GLU A 135 2.93 2.40 20.83
C GLU A 135 4.41 2.40 21.21
N GLU A 136 5.00 1.22 21.46
CA GLU A 136 6.45 1.08 21.76
C GLU A 136 7.34 1.27 20.51
N LEU A 137 6.77 1.20 19.30
CA LEU A 137 7.50 1.29 18.04
C LEU A 137 7.38 2.66 17.34
N SER A 138 6.58 3.56 17.88
CA SER A 138 6.33 4.92 17.35
C SER A 138 7.29 5.94 17.97
#